data_ed393e5f1f35236d5b06bb6d99b668d3
#
_entry.id   ed393e5f1f35236d5b06bb6d99b668d3
#
_cell.length_a   1.000
_cell.length_b   1.000
_cell.length_c   1.000
_cell.angle_alpha   90.00
_cell.angle_beta   90.00
_cell.angle_gamma   90.00
#
_symmetry.space_group_name_H-M   'P 1'
#
loop_
_entity.id
_entity.type
_entity.pdbx_description
1 polymer ?
#
loop_
_entity_poly.entity_id
_entity_poly.type
_entity_poly.pdbx_seq_one_letter_code
_entity_poly.pdbx_strand_id
1 'polypeptide(L)'
;GVCTIDINGRPRVACRARVKDGDKLSAIATLPVLSDLVVRRDGIARQMRGVKISGQGNDLNVEAPDIYHELTACIECYACLDKCPMHSRNFDDKLPGDMQGDIPEPSLGYKHGNPFSLLKLERLRQDPISSEQGKDLALNKAIDLGLDACIDCPGCKCGVGIDLKNKVIKPLLDAAKTKL
;
A
#
# COMPACT_ATOMS: atom_id res chain seq x y z
N GLY A 1 3.48 -2.71 -11.41
CA GLY A 1 3.22 -1.33 -11.71
C GLY A 1 4.38 -0.36 -11.64
N VAL A 2 5.62 -0.76 -12.03
CA VAL A 2 6.77 0.17 -12.03
C VAL A 2 6.63 1.35 -12.99
N CYS A 3 5.72 1.27 -13.97
CA CYS A 3 5.48 2.31 -14.98
C CYS A 3 4.51 3.41 -14.53
N THR A 4 4.22 3.56 -13.25
CA THR A 4 3.34 4.64 -12.77
C THR A 4 4.08 5.97 -12.81
N ILE A 5 3.48 6.95 -13.45
CA ILE A 5 3.91 8.34 -13.55
C ILE A 5 2.77 9.26 -13.19
N ASP A 6 3.07 10.50 -12.92
CA ASP A 6 2.07 11.54 -12.77
C ASP A 6 1.78 12.20 -14.12
N ILE A 7 0.50 12.33 -14.45
CA ILE A 7 0.03 13.05 -15.63
C ILE A 7 -0.92 14.13 -15.15
N ASN A 8 -0.53 15.39 -15.27
CA ASN A 8 -1.28 16.56 -14.83
C ASN A 8 -1.70 16.49 -13.34
N GLY A 9 -0.78 16.11 -12.45
CA GLY A 9 -1.03 16.00 -11.01
C GLY A 9 -1.85 14.78 -10.60
N ARG A 10 -1.91 13.74 -11.44
CA ARG A 10 -2.64 12.49 -11.14
C ARG A 10 -1.80 11.26 -11.46
N PRO A 11 -1.59 10.35 -10.51
CA PRO A 11 -0.87 9.11 -10.79
C PRO A 11 -1.63 8.22 -11.77
N ARG A 12 -0.94 7.79 -12.80
CA ARG A 12 -1.46 6.93 -13.87
C ARG A 12 -0.47 5.82 -14.19
N VAL A 13 -0.98 4.65 -14.50
CA VAL A 13 -0.19 3.53 -15.01
C VAL A 13 0.10 3.82 -16.49
N ALA A 14 1.34 4.16 -16.84
CA ALA A 14 1.71 4.70 -18.15
C ALA A 14 1.34 3.77 -19.31
N CYS A 15 1.49 2.44 -19.15
CA CYS A 15 1.13 1.48 -20.20
C CYS A 15 -0.39 1.43 -20.49
N ARG A 16 -1.24 2.02 -19.64
CA ARG A 16 -2.69 2.12 -19.82
C ARG A 16 -3.17 3.56 -20.03
N ALA A 17 -2.28 4.52 -19.86
CA ALA A 17 -2.61 5.93 -20.04
C ALA A 17 -2.40 6.36 -21.50
N ARG A 18 -3.13 7.37 -21.92
CA ARG A 18 -2.89 8.08 -23.16
C ARG A 18 -2.56 9.53 -22.82
N VAL A 19 -1.45 10.01 -23.35
CA VAL A 19 -1.02 11.41 -23.22
C VAL A 19 -1.43 12.17 -24.47
N LYS A 20 -1.62 13.47 -24.28
CA LYS A 20 -1.92 14.44 -25.33
C LYS A 20 -0.83 15.50 -25.38
N ASP A 21 -0.75 16.22 -26.46
CA ASP A 21 0.11 17.39 -26.54
C ASP A 21 -0.25 18.41 -25.46
N GLY A 22 0.77 18.95 -24.77
CA GLY A 22 0.59 19.85 -23.63
C GLY A 22 0.41 19.17 -22.25
N ASP A 23 0.28 17.85 -22.15
CA ASP A 23 0.25 17.16 -20.87
C ASP A 23 1.59 17.28 -20.14
N LYS A 24 1.52 17.57 -18.83
CA LYS A 24 2.71 17.58 -17.95
C LYS A 24 2.93 16.17 -17.39
N LEU A 25 4.12 15.64 -17.65
CA LEU A 25 4.56 14.35 -17.12
C LEU A 25 5.60 14.56 -16.04
N SER A 26 5.45 13.89 -14.91
CA SER A 26 6.41 13.92 -13.81
C SER A 26 6.45 12.59 -13.07
N ALA A 27 7.44 12.43 -12.20
CA ALA A 27 7.47 11.33 -11.25
C ALA A 27 6.25 11.43 -10.32
N ILE A 28 5.80 10.28 -9.77
CA ILE A 28 4.74 10.30 -8.76
C ILE A 28 5.22 11.04 -7.51
N ALA A 29 4.46 12.06 -7.09
CA ALA A 29 4.83 12.94 -5.99
C ALA A 29 4.83 12.26 -4.60
N THR A 30 4.29 11.05 -4.50
CA THR A 30 4.15 10.32 -3.24
C THR A 30 5.35 9.46 -2.85
N LEU A 31 6.40 9.45 -3.68
CA LEU A 31 7.64 8.71 -3.45
C LEU A 31 8.85 9.58 -3.78
N PRO A 32 9.97 9.38 -3.07
CA PRO A 32 11.20 10.12 -3.35
C PRO A 32 11.68 9.90 -4.78
N VAL A 33 12.01 10.97 -5.48
CA VAL A 33 12.51 10.93 -6.86
C VAL A 33 14.00 10.67 -6.84
N LEU A 34 14.46 9.70 -7.63
CA LEU A 34 15.88 9.41 -7.83
C LEU A 34 16.44 10.16 -9.05
N SER A 35 15.71 10.10 -10.16
CA SER A 35 16.06 10.80 -11.41
C SER A 35 14.85 10.78 -12.32
N ASP A 36 14.56 11.88 -12.97
CA ASP A 36 13.45 12.02 -13.93
C ASP A 36 12.12 11.45 -13.42
N LEU A 37 11.66 10.35 -14.02
CA LEU A 37 10.44 9.64 -13.64
C LEU A 37 10.69 8.47 -12.69
N VAL A 38 11.94 8.21 -12.31
CA VAL A 38 12.33 7.09 -11.45
C VAL A 38 12.20 7.48 -9.99
N VAL A 39 11.44 6.69 -9.24
CA VAL A 39 11.18 6.90 -7.81
C VAL A 39 11.69 5.76 -6.95
N ARG A 40 12.01 6.06 -5.70
CA ARG A 40 12.47 5.09 -4.72
C ARG A 40 11.27 4.39 -4.06
N ARG A 41 11.26 3.05 -4.06
CA ARG A 41 10.14 2.22 -3.60
C ARG A 41 10.47 1.32 -2.42
N ASP A 42 11.74 1.18 -2.07
CA ASP A 42 12.22 0.25 -1.06
C ASP A 42 11.65 0.52 0.35
N GLY A 43 11.39 1.78 0.70
CA GLY A 43 10.77 2.14 1.98
C GLY A 43 9.41 1.49 2.20
N ILE A 44 8.59 1.34 1.13
CA ILE A 44 7.28 0.67 1.21
C ILE A 44 7.47 -0.85 1.41
N ALA A 45 8.35 -1.46 0.63
CA ALA A 45 8.60 -2.89 0.75
C ALA A 45 9.10 -3.28 2.15
N ARG A 46 9.90 -2.43 2.77
CA ARG A 46 10.46 -2.65 4.11
C ARG A 46 9.43 -2.55 5.23
N GLN A 47 8.31 -1.86 5.03
CA GLN A 47 7.20 -1.83 6.01
C GLN A 47 6.66 -3.22 6.35
N MET A 48 6.73 -4.14 5.38
CA MET A 48 6.24 -5.51 5.53
C MET A 48 7.25 -6.46 6.16
N ARG A 49 8.42 -5.97 6.53
CA ARG A 49 9.47 -6.81 7.14
C ARG A 49 8.97 -7.41 8.46
N GLY A 50 9.20 -8.71 8.63
CA GLY A 50 8.79 -9.45 9.84
C GLY A 50 7.37 -10.02 9.79
N VAL A 51 6.52 -9.63 8.84
CA VAL A 51 5.23 -10.29 8.62
C VAL A 51 5.47 -11.55 7.80
N LYS A 52 5.27 -12.70 8.42
CA LYS A 52 5.48 -14.02 7.79
C LYS A 52 4.14 -14.76 7.70
N ILE A 53 3.95 -15.43 6.57
CA ILE A 53 2.94 -16.50 6.48
C ILE A 53 3.56 -17.72 7.19
N SER A 54 2.94 -18.21 8.23
CA SER A 54 3.23 -19.51 8.79
C SER A 54 2.14 -20.46 8.33
N GLY A 55 2.28 -21.01 7.14
CA GLY A 55 1.39 -22.04 6.62
C GLY A 55 1.62 -23.35 7.37
N GLN A 56 0.54 -24.04 7.72
CA GLN A 56 0.60 -25.40 8.20
C GLN A 56 0.21 -26.33 7.04
N GLY A 57 1.17 -27.11 6.60
CA GLY A 57 0.89 -28.27 5.75
C GLY A 57 1.09 -28.05 4.25
N ASN A 58 1.15 -29.20 3.55
CA ASN A 58 1.27 -29.31 2.10
C ASN A 58 -0.08 -29.64 1.45
N ASP A 59 -1.18 -29.15 2.03
CA ASP A 59 -2.50 -29.41 1.46
C ASP A 59 -2.68 -28.58 0.19
N LEU A 60 -2.61 -29.24 -0.96
CA LEU A 60 -2.76 -28.65 -2.28
C LEU A 60 -4.24 -28.46 -2.68
N ASN A 61 -5.18 -28.89 -1.83
CA ASN A 61 -6.63 -28.82 -2.09
C ASN A 61 -7.29 -27.64 -1.37
N VAL A 62 -6.52 -26.60 -1.05
CA VAL A 62 -7.06 -25.40 -0.39
C VAL A 62 -7.74 -24.52 -1.42
N GLU A 63 -9.03 -24.29 -1.24
CA GLU A 63 -9.80 -23.33 -2.01
C GLU A 63 -9.60 -21.92 -1.45
N ALA A 64 -9.17 -21.01 -2.30
CA ALA A 64 -8.98 -19.61 -1.91
C ALA A 64 -10.32 -18.85 -2.03
N PRO A 65 -10.70 -18.03 -1.02
CA PRO A 65 -11.92 -17.24 -1.09
C PRO A 65 -11.83 -16.17 -2.19
N ASP A 66 -12.96 -15.78 -2.76
CA ASP A 66 -13.04 -14.78 -3.85
C ASP A 66 -12.34 -13.47 -3.47
N ILE A 67 -12.47 -13.03 -2.25
CA ILE A 67 -11.80 -11.81 -1.76
C ILE A 67 -10.27 -11.91 -1.87
N TYR A 68 -9.68 -13.07 -1.63
CA TYR A 68 -8.24 -13.28 -1.80
C TYR A 68 -7.83 -13.08 -3.25
N HIS A 69 -8.57 -13.66 -4.19
CA HIS A 69 -8.33 -13.49 -5.63
C HIS A 69 -8.43 -12.02 -6.05
N GLU A 70 -9.44 -11.30 -5.58
CA GLU A 70 -9.59 -9.87 -5.90
C GLU A 70 -8.42 -9.03 -5.38
N LEU A 71 -7.93 -9.31 -4.17
CA LEU A 71 -6.77 -8.60 -3.61
C LEU A 71 -5.47 -8.92 -4.35
N THR A 72 -5.34 -10.10 -4.96
CA THR A 72 -4.17 -10.47 -5.79
C THR A 72 -4.09 -9.69 -7.10
N ALA A 73 -5.18 -9.05 -7.55
CA ALA A 73 -5.17 -8.18 -8.73
C ALA A 73 -4.30 -6.91 -8.57
N CYS A 74 -3.76 -6.66 -7.39
CA CYS A 74 -2.88 -5.53 -7.12
C CYS A 74 -1.55 -5.65 -7.90
N ILE A 75 -1.31 -4.72 -8.82
CA ILE A 75 -0.08 -4.66 -9.65
C ILE A 75 1.03 -3.81 -9.03
N GLU A 76 0.91 -3.40 -7.78
CA GLU A 76 1.92 -2.61 -7.06
C GLU A 76 2.28 -1.29 -7.75
N CYS A 77 1.28 -0.61 -8.29
CA CYS A 77 1.46 0.65 -9.00
C CYS A 77 1.62 1.86 -8.07
N TYR A 78 1.29 1.72 -6.80
CA TYR A 78 1.34 2.79 -5.78
C TYR A 78 0.47 4.03 -6.06
N ALA A 79 -0.41 4.00 -7.06
CA ALA A 79 -1.34 5.09 -7.32
C ALA A 79 -2.31 5.37 -6.15
N CYS A 80 -2.54 4.38 -5.30
CA CYS A 80 -3.37 4.50 -4.10
C CYS A 80 -2.72 5.34 -2.97
N LEU A 81 -1.43 5.65 -3.06
CA LEU A 81 -0.75 6.51 -2.09
C LEU A 81 -1.13 7.99 -2.28
N ASP A 82 -1.66 8.36 -3.45
CA ASP A 82 -2.05 9.73 -3.76
C ASP A 82 -3.07 10.23 -2.72
N LYS A 83 -2.75 11.36 -2.09
CA LYS A 83 -3.57 12.00 -1.04
C LYS A 83 -3.89 11.11 0.16
N CYS A 84 -3.09 10.06 0.41
CA CYS A 84 -3.23 9.26 1.61
C CYS A 84 -2.65 9.99 2.83
N PRO A 85 -3.47 10.42 3.82
CA PRO A 85 -2.98 11.17 4.98
C PRO A 85 -2.06 10.33 5.86
N MET A 86 -2.26 9.03 5.94
CA MET A 86 -1.39 8.13 6.68
C MET A 86 0.00 8.04 6.03
N HIS A 87 0.06 7.93 4.69
CA HIS A 87 1.34 7.89 3.98
C HIS A 87 2.09 9.21 4.05
N SER A 88 1.39 10.36 3.95
CA SER A 88 2.01 11.68 4.00
C SER A 88 2.69 11.98 5.33
N ARG A 89 2.23 11.41 6.45
CA ARG A 89 2.88 11.54 7.77
C ARG A 89 4.34 11.08 7.78
N ASN A 90 4.76 10.23 6.84
CA ASN A 90 6.16 9.84 6.73
C ASN A 90 7.07 10.99 6.26
N PHE A 91 6.48 12.09 5.79
CA PHE A 91 7.15 13.24 5.19
C PHE A 91 6.80 14.56 5.86
N ASP A 92 5.90 14.55 6.86
CA ASP A 92 5.37 15.78 7.51
C ASP A 92 6.48 16.63 8.18
N ASP A 93 7.59 16.01 8.60
CA ASP A 93 8.74 16.70 9.19
C ASP A 93 9.73 17.25 8.14
N LYS A 94 9.42 17.12 6.86
CA LYS A 94 10.31 17.54 5.76
C LYS A 94 9.63 18.57 4.87
N LEU A 95 10.31 19.68 4.64
CA LEU A 95 9.87 20.67 3.67
C LEU A 95 9.88 20.08 2.25
N PRO A 96 8.95 20.50 1.36
CA PRO A 96 8.85 19.95 0.00
C PRO A 96 10.13 19.97 -0.84
N GLY A 97 11.10 20.82 -0.49
CA GLY A 97 12.42 20.90 -1.12
C GLY A 97 13.43 19.87 -0.61
N ASP A 98 13.21 19.31 0.58
CA ASP A 98 14.15 18.40 1.24
C ASP A 98 13.95 16.93 0.85
N MET A 99 12.93 16.65 0.05
CA MET A 99 12.69 15.30 -0.48
C MET A 99 13.80 14.80 -1.44
N GLN A 100 14.72 15.67 -1.84
CA GLN A 100 15.87 15.30 -2.68
C GLN A 100 17.13 14.92 -1.88
N GLY A 101 17.18 15.17 -0.57
CA GLY A 101 18.39 15.02 0.23
C GLY A 101 18.41 13.76 1.08
N ASP A 102 17.82 13.74 2.23
CA ASP A 102 17.95 12.64 3.18
C ASP A 102 16.67 11.84 3.33
N ILE A 103 16.63 10.76 2.61
CA ILE A 103 15.61 9.71 2.80
C ILE A 103 15.87 9.05 4.15
N PRO A 104 14.85 8.92 5.04
CA PRO A 104 15.02 8.16 6.27
C PRO A 104 15.67 6.82 5.96
N GLU A 105 16.67 6.44 6.76
CA GLU A 105 17.45 5.21 6.58
C GLU A 105 16.61 4.12 5.91
N PRO A 106 16.92 3.74 4.67
CA PRO A 106 16.11 2.76 3.92
C PRO A 106 16.01 1.41 4.62
N SER A 107 16.89 1.19 5.60
CA SER A 107 16.96 -0.02 6.43
C SER A 107 15.69 -0.25 7.26
N LEU A 108 15.00 0.79 7.71
CA LEU A 108 13.86 0.68 8.63
C LEU A 108 12.49 0.69 7.95
N GLY A 109 12.39 1.21 6.72
CA GLY A 109 11.12 1.43 6.03
C GLY A 109 10.36 2.65 6.56
N TYR A 110 9.19 2.91 6.00
CA TYR A 110 8.33 3.97 6.48
C TYR A 110 7.63 3.59 7.78
N LYS A 111 7.54 4.54 8.71
CA LYS A 111 6.89 4.37 10.01
C LYS A 111 5.37 4.24 9.86
N HIS A 112 4.77 5.08 9.03
CA HIS A 112 3.33 5.09 8.79
C HIS A 112 2.98 4.31 7.53
N GLY A 113 1.86 3.59 7.58
CA GLY A 113 1.40 2.75 6.51
C GLY A 113 0.79 3.51 5.33
N ASN A 114 0.17 2.76 4.46
CA ASN A 114 -0.49 3.27 3.27
C ASN A 114 -1.49 2.21 2.74
N PRO A 115 -2.36 2.55 1.79
CA PRO A 115 -3.36 1.62 1.29
C PRO A 115 -2.78 0.35 0.66
N PHE A 116 -1.58 0.43 0.07
CA PHE A 116 -0.91 -0.75 -0.48
C PHE A 116 -0.44 -1.70 0.63
N SER A 117 0.19 -1.18 1.70
CA SER A 117 0.62 -2.00 2.83
C SER A 117 -0.58 -2.68 3.51
N LEU A 118 -1.67 -1.93 3.73
CA LEU A 118 -2.90 -2.49 4.29
C LEU A 118 -3.52 -3.56 3.40
N LEU A 119 -3.51 -3.37 2.07
CA LEU A 119 -3.97 -4.39 1.11
C LEU A 119 -3.14 -5.67 1.22
N LYS A 120 -1.82 -5.57 1.33
CA LYS A 120 -0.96 -6.74 1.48
C LYS A 120 -1.24 -7.48 2.80
N LEU A 121 -1.47 -6.74 3.89
CA LEU A 121 -1.80 -7.32 5.19
C LEU A 121 -3.17 -7.99 5.19
N GLU A 122 -4.19 -7.35 4.60
CA GLU A 122 -5.50 -7.96 4.46
C GLU A 122 -5.45 -9.19 3.56
N ARG A 123 -4.69 -9.17 2.48
CA ARG A 123 -4.49 -10.36 1.64
C ARG A 123 -3.87 -11.52 2.43
N LEU A 124 -2.91 -11.25 3.33
CA LEU A 124 -2.35 -12.28 4.21
C LEU A 124 -3.39 -12.83 5.19
N ARG A 125 -4.31 -11.99 5.67
CA ARG A 125 -5.41 -12.45 6.53
C ARG A 125 -6.44 -13.29 5.79
N GLN A 126 -6.66 -13.02 4.52
CA GLN A 126 -7.57 -13.78 3.66
C GLN A 126 -6.91 -15.01 3.03
N ASP A 127 -5.61 -15.17 3.19
CA ASP A 127 -4.88 -16.32 2.64
C ASP A 127 -5.28 -17.61 3.39
N PRO A 128 -5.84 -18.60 2.70
CA PRO A 128 -6.35 -19.80 3.33
C PRO A 128 -5.25 -20.67 3.98
N ILE A 129 -3.99 -20.51 3.57
CA ILE A 129 -2.86 -21.22 4.18
C ILE A 129 -2.23 -20.44 5.33
N SER A 130 -2.64 -19.20 5.60
CA SER A 130 -2.16 -18.43 6.75
C SER A 130 -2.69 -19.03 8.04
N SER A 131 -1.79 -19.30 8.99
CA SER A 131 -2.18 -19.69 10.35
C SER A 131 -2.91 -18.53 11.05
N GLU A 132 -3.71 -18.83 12.07
CA GLU A 132 -4.37 -17.81 12.89
C GLU A 132 -3.34 -16.83 13.49
N GLN A 133 -2.19 -17.33 13.94
CA GLN A 133 -1.09 -16.48 14.39
C GLN A 133 -0.58 -15.55 13.28
N GLY A 134 -0.47 -16.02 12.04
CA GLY A 134 -0.08 -15.19 10.89
C GLY A 134 -1.11 -14.10 10.58
N LYS A 135 -2.40 -14.42 10.66
CA LYS A 135 -3.50 -13.46 10.50
C LYS A 135 -3.48 -12.40 11.58
N ASP A 136 -3.21 -12.81 12.83
CA ASP A 136 -3.08 -11.91 13.97
C ASP A 136 -1.88 -10.97 13.84
N LEU A 137 -0.73 -11.48 13.41
CA LEU A 137 0.45 -10.66 13.16
C LEU A 137 0.18 -9.62 12.06
N ALA A 138 -0.52 -10.01 11.00
CA ALA A 138 -0.89 -9.09 9.93
C ALA A 138 -1.83 -7.98 10.43
N LEU A 139 -2.80 -8.31 11.28
CA LEU A 139 -3.71 -7.33 11.88
C LEU A 139 -2.96 -6.38 12.82
N ASN A 140 -2.13 -6.89 13.73
CA ASN A 140 -1.35 -6.08 14.65
C ASN A 140 -0.43 -5.13 13.86
N LYS A 141 0.20 -5.63 12.78
CA LYS A 141 1.02 -4.78 11.92
C LYS A 141 0.22 -3.67 11.24
N ALA A 142 -1.03 -3.93 10.84
CA ALA A 142 -1.90 -2.89 10.27
C ALA A 142 -2.21 -1.79 11.32
N ILE A 143 -2.47 -2.18 12.56
CA ILE A 143 -2.69 -1.25 13.69
C ILE A 143 -1.43 -0.42 13.94
N ASP A 144 -0.26 -1.06 14.05
CA ASP A 144 1.03 -0.39 14.26
C ASP A 144 1.37 0.62 13.17
N LEU A 145 0.94 0.35 11.94
CA LEU A 145 1.11 1.25 10.81
C LEU A 145 0.15 2.44 10.79
N GLY A 146 -0.77 2.54 11.75
CA GLY A 146 -1.70 3.66 11.89
C GLY A 146 -3.04 3.46 11.18
N LEU A 147 -3.60 2.25 11.23
CA LEU A 147 -4.92 1.92 10.65
C LEU A 147 -6.05 2.84 11.14
N ASP A 148 -5.95 3.39 12.37
CA ASP A 148 -6.87 4.34 12.97
C ASP A 148 -7.10 5.59 12.11
N ALA A 149 -6.07 6.05 11.40
CA ALA A 149 -6.18 7.17 10.48
C ALA A 149 -7.17 6.94 9.31
N CYS A 150 -7.61 5.69 9.11
CA CYS A 150 -8.57 5.33 8.07
C CYS A 150 -10.04 5.41 8.53
N ILE A 151 -10.33 5.62 9.83
CA ILE A 151 -11.69 5.60 10.38
C ILE A 151 -12.58 6.64 9.69
N ASP A 152 -12.16 7.90 9.69
CA ASP A 152 -12.90 9.02 9.11
C ASP A 152 -12.42 9.40 7.70
N CYS A 153 -11.54 8.59 7.11
CA CYS A 153 -10.98 8.87 5.80
C CYS A 153 -12.04 8.60 4.69
N PRO A 154 -12.22 9.50 3.72
CA PRO A 154 -13.16 9.31 2.62
C PRO A 154 -12.85 8.10 1.74
N GLY A 155 -11.62 7.58 1.83
CA GLY A 155 -11.19 6.37 1.15
C GLY A 155 -10.12 6.61 0.09
N CYS A 156 -9.58 5.51 -0.39
CA CYS A 156 -8.47 5.46 -1.33
C CYS A 156 -8.97 5.07 -2.72
N LYS A 157 -8.29 5.56 -3.75
CA LYS A 157 -8.56 5.16 -5.14
C LYS A 157 -7.49 4.16 -5.59
N CYS A 158 -7.94 3.02 -6.11
CA CYS A 158 -7.03 2.05 -6.72
C CYS A 158 -6.86 2.32 -8.22
N GLY A 159 -5.61 2.30 -8.70
CA GLY A 159 -5.30 2.50 -10.12
C GLY A 159 -5.79 1.37 -11.05
N VAL A 160 -6.16 0.21 -10.50
CA VAL A 160 -6.66 -0.96 -11.24
C VAL A 160 -8.07 -1.39 -10.82
N GLY A 161 -8.75 -0.61 -9.98
CA GLY A 161 -10.17 -0.80 -9.69
C GLY A 161 -10.50 -1.66 -8.47
N ILE A 162 -9.54 -2.01 -7.60
CA ILE A 162 -9.83 -2.71 -6.35
C ILE A 162 -10.58 -1.75 -5.40
N ASP A 163 -11.68 -2.21 -4.81
CA ASP A 163 -12.41 -1.46 -3.78
C ASP A 163 -11.66 -1.54 -2.44
N LEU A 164 -10.66 -0.67 -2.29
CA LEU A 164 -9.81 -0.64 -1.10
C LEU A 164 -10.59 -0.33 0.17
N LYS A 165 -11.61 0.52 0.10
CA LYS A 165 -12.39 0.91 1.27
C LYS A 165 -13.17 -0.26 1.85
N ASN A 166 -13.94 -0.94 1.02
CA ASN A 166 -14.83 -2.00 1.50
C ASN A 166 -14.14 -3.37 1.62
N LYS A 167 -13.11 -3.64 0.81
CA LYS A 167 -12.45 -4.94 0.76
C LYS A 167 -11.13 -5.04 1.53
N VAL A 168 -10.59 -3.90 1.97
CA VAL A 168 -9.33 -3.84 2.73
C VAL A 168 -9.51 -3.11 4.05
N ILE A 169 -9.87 -1.82 3.97
CA ILE A 169 -9.87 -0.95 5.15
C ILE A 169 -10.95 -1.37 6.15
N LYS A 170 -12.18 -1.52 5.69
CA LYS A 170 -13.31 -1.89 6.55
C LYS A 170 -13.10 -3.25 7.24
N PRO A 171 -12.71 -4.33 6.56
CA PRO A 171 -12.42 -5.61 7.22
C PRO A 171 -11.31 -5.53 8.28
N LEU A 172 -10.25 -4.76 8.02
CA LEU A 172 -9.18 -4.53 9.00
C LEU A 172 -9.68 -3.76 10.22
N LEU A 173 -10.46 -2.69 10.02
CA LEU A 173 -11.04 -1.91 11.12
C LEU A 173 -12.03 -2.75 11.94
N ASP A 174 -12.87 -3.54 11.31
CA ASP A 174 -13.84 -4.38 12.01
C ASP A 174 -13.13 -5.48 12.82
N ALA A 175 -12.07 -6.07 12.27
CA ALA A 175 -11.24 -7.03 13.00
C ALA A 175 -10.45 -6.37 14.15
N ALA A 176 -10.01 -5.12 14.00
CA ALA A 176 -9.33 -4.40 15.07
C ALA A 176 -10.25 -4.08 16.25
N LYS A 177 -11.52 -3.76 15.99
CA LYS A 177 -12.53 -3.50 17.06
C LYS A 177 -12.77 -4.72 17.96
N THR A 178 -12.62 -5.92 17.44
CA THR A 178 -12.82 -7.16 18.22
C THR A 178 -11.63 -7.48 19.13
N LYS A 179 -10.51 -6.77 18.98
CA LYS A 179 -9.29 -6.92 19.79
C LYS A 179 -9.09 -5.82 20.84
N LEU A 180 -9.85 -4.74 20.73
CA LEU A 180 -9.90 -3.63 21.68
C LEU A 180 -11.03 -3.82 22.66
#